data_7a075755210c723f199b816c60d19b74
#
_entry.id   7a075755210c723f199b816c60d19b74
#
_cell.length_a   1.000
_cell.length_b   1.000
_cell.length_c   1.000
_cell.angle_alpha   90.00
_cell.angle_beta   90.00
_cell.angle_gamma   90.00
#
_symmetry.space_group_name_H-M   'P 1'
#
loop_
_entity.id
_entity.type
_entity.pdbx_description
1 polymer ?
#
loop_
_entity_poly.entity_id
_entity_poly.type
_entity_poly.pdbx_seq_one_letter_code
_entity_poly.pdbx_strand_id
1 'polypeptide(L)'
;MLSEVLLVSAPGKVILHGEHAVVHGKVALAVALNLRTFLRLQPHSNGKVGLNLPNIGIKQAWDMARLQLLDTSFLEQGDVTAPTPEQVGKLKEVAGLREDCADDHERLAVLAFLYLYLSICRKQRALPSLDITVWSELPPGAGLGSSAAYSVCLAAALLAACKEIPNPLKDGEPTSRWTSEDLELINKWAFQGEQVIHGNPSGVDNAVSTWGGALRYQQGKISSLKSKQELISSCVPGDTVPGTRGIKMNLGHSFGPPALKILLTNTKVPRSTKALVAGVRKRLLKFPEIVGPLLASIEAVALECERVLGEMAVALAPEHYLVLEELIDMNQHHLNALGVGHASLDRLCQVTMAHGLHSKLTGGGGGGCAITLLRPDLERPEVEATKQALTGCGFDCWETSIGAPGVSVHSATSLDAAVQQALDGL
;
A
#
# COMPACT_ATOMS: atom_id res chain seq x y z
N MET A 1 -11.35 -18.06 21.55
CA MET A 1 -11.40 -16.59 21.41
C MET A 1 -10.03 -16.08 21.81
N LEU A 2 -9.50 -15.10 21.12
CA LEU A 2 -8.32 -14.37 21.56
C LEU A 2 -8.64 -13.74 22.92
N SER A 3 -7.76 -13.94 23.89
CA SER A 3 -7.83 -13.30 25.20
C SER A 3 -6.91 -12.06 25.27
N GLU A 4 -6.15 -11.80 24.21
CA GLU A 4 -5.07 -10.84 24.19
C GLU A 4 -5.29 -9.75 23.12
N VAL A 5 -4.76 -8.57 23.40
CA VAL A 5 -4.71 -7.45 22.45
C VAL A 5 -3.77 -7.82 21.31
N LEU A 6 -4.21 -7.58 20.06
CA LEU A 6 -3.41 -7.77 18.88
C LEU A 6 -3.06 -6.40 18.27
N LEU A 7 -1.76 -6.17 18.02
CA LEU A 7 -1.25 -4.96 17.39
C LEU A 7 -0.65 -5.33 16.04
N VAL A 8 -1.22 -4.79 14.97
CA VAL A 8 -0.82 -5.08 13.59
C VAL A 8 -0.45 -3.80 12.88
N SER A 9 0.55 -3.84 12.01
CA SER A 9 0.79 -2.72 11.10
C SER A 9 1.06 -3.19 9.67
N ALA A 10 0.73 -2.33 8.70
CA ALA A 10 1.03 -2.54 7.30
C ALA A 10 1.55 -1.24 6.66
N PRO A 11 2.56 -1.32 5.76
CA PRO A 11 3.16 -0.15 5.13
C PRO A 11 2.25 0.42 4.05
N GLY A 12 2.42 1.72 3.77
CA GLY A 12 1.99 2.31 2.52
C GLY A 12 2.84 1.87 1.33
N LYS A 13 2.64 2.51 0.18
CA LYS A 13 3.42 2.24 -1.04
C LYS A 13 3.71 3.51 -1.82
N VAL A 14 4.77 3.46 -2.61
CA VAL A 14 5.04 4.40 -3.70
C VAL A 14 5.28 3.63 -4.99
N ILE A 15 5.01 4.26 -6.13
CA ILE A 15 5.53 3.78 -7.40
C ILE A 15 6.91 4.41 -7.58
N LEU A 16 7.93 3.57 -7.66
CA LEU A 16 9.31 4.03 -7.84
C LEU A 16 9.55 4.41 -9.30
N HIS A 17 9.20 3.51 -10.22
CA HIS A 17 9.24 3.73 -11.67
C HIS A 17 8.12 2.96 -12.38
N GLY A 18 7.73 3.41 -13.57
CA GLY A 18 6.73 2.74 -14.40
C GLY A 18 5.34 3.36 -14.33
N GLU A 19 5.21 4.56 -13.69
CA GLU A 19 3.95 5.31 -13.64
C GLU A 19 3.39 5.51 -15.05
N HIS A 20 2.09 5.40 -15.21
CA HIS A 20 1.35 5.47 -16.47
C HIS A 20 1.71 4.38 -17.49
N ALA A 21 2.99 4.04 -17.69
CA ALA A 21 3.42 2.98 -18.58
C ALA A 21 2.79 1.62 -18.19
N VAL A 22 2.62 1.38 -16.90
CA VAL A 22 1.99 0.17 -16.35
C VAL A 22 0.57 -0.05 -16.86
N VAL A 23 -0.21 1.00 -17.09
CA VAL A 23 -1.58 0.93 -17.64
C VAL A 23 -1.56 0.45 -19.09
N HIS A 24 -0.43 0.59 -19.76
CA HIS A 24 -0.20 0.17 -21.15
C HIS A 24 0.61 -1.14 -21.23
N GLY A 25 0.57 -1.96 -20.18
CA GLY A 25 1.17 -3.31 -20.15
C GLY A 25 2.68 -3.34 -19.90
N LYS A 26 3.28 -2.21 -19.53
CA LYS A 26 4.70 -2.06 -19.21
C LYS A 26 5.01 -2.42 -17.77
N VAL A 27 6.28 -2.62 -17.46
CA VAL A 27 6.74 -2.90 -16.09
C VAL A 27 6.63 -1.65 -15.22
N ALA A 28 6.16 -1.84 -13.98
CA ALA A 28 6.28 -0.87 -12.90
C ALA A 28 6.91 -1.51 -11.66
N LEU A 29 7.64 -0.69 -10.90
CA LEU A 29 8.18 -1.04 -9.59
C LEU A 29 7.39 -0.31 -8.51
N ALA A 30 6.70 -1.08 -7.68
CA ALA A 30 6.00 -0.59 -6.50
C ALA A 30 6.76 -0.99 -5.24
N VAL A 31 7.00 -0.06 -4.33
CA VAL A 31 7.85 -0.26 -3.15
C VAL A 31 7.10 0.11 -1.88
N ALA A 32 7.29 -0.70 -0.85
CA ALA A 32 6.71 -0.43 0.46
C ALA A 32 7.35 0.81 1.08
N LEU A 33 6.50 1.71 1.55
CA LEU A 33 6.87 2.96 2.21
C LEU A 33 6.85 2.76 3.71
N ASN A 34 7.91 3.18 4.42
CA ASN A 34 7.96 3.06 5.87
C ASN A 34 7.19 4.19 6.59
N LEU A 35 6.01 4.51 6.08
CA LEU A 35 4.91 5.14 6.78
C LEU A 35 3.78 4.11 6.84
N ARG A 36 3.28 3.84 8.04
CA ARG A 36 2.46 2.65 8.27
C ARG A 36 1.08 3.01 8.79
N THR A 37 0.15 2.12 8.52
CA THR A 37 -1.14 2.06 9.21
C THR A 37 -1.00 1.04 10.33
N PHE A 38 -1.45 1.41 11.54
CA PHE A 38 -1.43 0.60 12.74
C PHE A 38 -2.86 0.27 13.15
N LEU A 39 -3.08 -0.95 13.60
CA LEU A 39 -4.36 -1.45 14.07
C LEU A 39 -4.18 -2.09 15.44
N ARG A 40 -5.03 -1.70 16.39
CA ARG A 40 -5.22 -2.36 17.68
C ARG A 40 -6.57 -3.06 17.70
N LEU A 41 -6.56 -4.37 17.89
CA LEU A 41 -7.74 -5.18 18.10
C LEU A 41 -7.77 -5.62 19.55
N GLN A 42 -8.84 -5.30 20.25
CA GLN A 42 -9.07 -5.67 21.65
C GLN A 42 -10.35 -6.50 21.76
N PRO A 43 -10.26 -7.77 22.19
CA PRO A 43 -11.42 -8.60 22.49
C PRO A 43 -12.12 -8.12 23.78
N HIS A 44 -13.44 -8.24 23.81
CA HIS A 44 -14.23 -8.01 25.02
C HIS A 44 -15.52 -8.82 24.99
N SER A 45 -16.41 -8.64 25.98
CA SER A 45 -17.64 -9.43 26.14
C SER A 45 -18.91 -8.57 26.26
N ASN A 46 -18.87 -7.31 25.78
CA ASN A 46 -20.01 -6.40 25.89
C ASN A 46 -21.11 -6.59 24.82
N GLY A 47 -20.99 -7.58 23.95
CA GLY A 47 -21.96 -7.88 22.89
C GLY A 47 -21.96 -6.90 21.72
N LYS A 48 -20.89 -6.10 21.56
CA LYS A 48 -20.75 -5.13 20.47
C LYS A 48 -19.46 -5.38 19.69
N VAL A 49 -19.41 -4.86 18.47
CA VAL A 49 -18.20 -4.66 17.71
C VAL A 49 -18.02 -3.17 17.41
N GLY A 50 -16.84 -2.63 17.74
CA GLY A 50 -16.51 -1.22 17.60
C GLY A 50 -15.43 -0.98 16.54
N LEU A 51 -15.54 0.15 15.83
CA LEU A 51 -14.54 0.69 14.92
C LEU A 51 -14.26 2.14 15.26
N ASN A 52 -12.99 2.45 15.47
CA ASN A 52 -12.48 3.79 15.71
C ASN A 52 -11.39 4.14 14.72
N LEU A 53 -11.59 5.19 13.91
CA LEU A 53 -10.66 5.71 12.91
C LEU A 53 -10.34 7.18 13.22
N PRO A 54 -9.39 7.46 14.13
CA PRO A 54 -9.12 8.83 14.60
C PRO A 54 -8.70 9.79 13.49
N ASN A 55 -7.96 9.32 12.47
CA ASN A 55 -7.52 10.17 11.36
C ASN A 55 -8.65 10.83 10.58
N ILE A 56 -9.83 10.21 10.57
CA ILE A 56 -11.01 10.67 9.82
C ILE A 56 -12.24 10.87 10.72
N GLY A 57 -12.05 10.89 12.04
CA GLY A 57 -13.10 11.22 13.00
C GLY A 57 -14.24 10.21 13.14
N ILE A 58 -14.06 8.97 12.72
CA ILE A 58 -15.07 7.91 12.83
C ILE A 58 -14.92 7.16 14.16
N LYS A 59 -16.04 7.06 14.88
CA LYS A 59 -16.17 6.16 16.04
C LYS A 59 -17.57 5.57 16.03
N GLN A 60 -17.71 4.30 15.69
CA GLN A 60 -18.98 3.60 15.56
C GLN A 60 -18.94 2.25 16.26
N ALA A 61 -20.10 1.76 16.71
CA ALA A 61 -20.26 0.44 17.30
C ALA A 61 -21.61 -0.15 16.89
N TRP A 62 -21.62 -1.47 16.67
CA TRP A 62 -22.82 -2.23 16.25
C TRP A 62 -23.10 -3.34 17.26
N ASP A 63 -24.39 -3.56 17.54
CA ASP A 63 -24.83 -4.70 18.33
C ASP A 63 -24.64 -6.01 17.55
N MET A 64 -23.92 -6.95 18.12
CA MET A 64 -23.68 -8.26 17.49
C MET A 64 -24.99 -9.03 17.27
N ALA A 65 -25.96 -8.92 18.19
CA ALA A 65 -27.27 -9.54 18.01
C ALA A 65 -27.97 -9.05 16.72
N ARG A 66 -27.83 -7.77 16.38
CA ARG A 66 -28.38 -7.23 15.11
C ARG A 66 -27.60 -7.71 13.90
N LEU A 67 -26.27 -7.79 14.00
CA LEU A 67 -25.41 -8.29 12.91
C LEU A 67 -25.63 -9.78 12.64
N GLN A 68 -25.90 -10.57 13.66
CA GLN A 68 -26.20 -12.01 13.55
C GLN A 68 -27.56 -12.30 12.89
N LEU A 69 -28.52 -11.37 13.02
CA LEU A 69 -29.84 -11.48 12.39
C LEU A 69 -29.83 -11.14 10.89
N LEU A 70 -28.73 -10.59 10.41
CA LEU A 70 -28.59 -10.32 8.98
C LEU A 70 -28.55 -11.64 8.22
N ASP A 71 -29.35 -11.71 7.18
CA ASP A 71 -29.19 -12.74 6.18
C ASP A 71 -27.84 -12.59 5.50
N THR A 72 -26.84 -13.34 5.98
CA THR A 72 -25.48 -13.37 5.41
C THR A 72 -25.34 -14.44 4.34
N SER A 73 -26.42 -15.09 3.91
CA SER A 73 -26.42 -16.09 2.83
C SER A 73 -25.80 -15.54 1.54
N PHE A 74 -25.89 -14.23 1.34
CA PHE A 74 -25.25 -13.53 0.23
C PHE A 74 -23.70 -13.52 0.30
N LEU A 75 -23.11 -13.82 1.47
CA LEU A 75 -21.66 -13.99 1.66
C LEU A 75 -21.24 -15.47 1.55
N GLU A 76 -22.17 -16.41 1.39
CA GLU A 76 -21.94 -17.86 1.50
C GLU A 76 -21.44 -18.54 0.21
N GLN A 77 -21.23 -17.82 -0.86
CA GLN A 77 -20.63 -18.40 -2.06
C GLN A 77 -19.14 -18.62 -1.82
N GLY A 78 -18.77 -19.88 -1.69
CA GLY A 78 -17.56 -20.51 -1.15
C GLY A 78 -16.19 -20.08 -1.66
N ASP A 79 -16.08 -19.16 -2.58
CA ASP A 79 -14.83 -18.51 -2.98
C ASP A 79 -14.85 -17.02 -2.61
N VAL A 80 -13.67 -16.49 -2.28
CA VAL A 80 -13.46 -15.06 -2.02
C VAL A 80 -13.78 -14.28 -3.31
N THR A 81 -15.07 -13.99 -3.51
CA THR A 81 -15.55 -13.26 -4.70
C THR A 81 -15.82 -11.81 -4.38
N ALA A 82 -15.67 -10.95 -5.39
CA ALA A 82 -15.96 -9.54 -5.25
C ALA A 82 -17.41 -9.31 -4.73
N PRO A 83 -17.62 -8.37 -3.78
CA PRO A 83 -18.94 -8.08 -3.30
C PRO A 83 -19.82 -7.54 -4.43
N THR A 84 -21.02 -8.10 -4.59
CA THR A 84 -21.97 -7.62 -5.59
C THR A 84 -22.56 -6.26 -5.17
N PRO A 85 -23.11 -5.46 -6.10
CA PRO A 85 -23.79 -4.22 -5.75
C PRO A 85 -24.92 -4.40 -4.74
N GLU A 86 -25.62 -5.54 -4.79
CA GLU A 86 -26.68 -5.88 -3.83
C GLU A 86 -26.12 -6.12 -2.42
N GLN A 87 -25.00 -6.84 -2.33
CA GLN A 87 -24.26 -7.05 -1.06
C GLN A 87 -23.80 -5.74 -0.44
N VAL A 88 -23.25 -4.85 -1.26
CA VAL A 88 -22.85 -3.50 -0.82
C VAL A 88 -24.08 -2.69 -0.37
N GLY A 89 -25.22 -2.82 -1.05
CA GLY A 89 -26.48 -2.18 -0.65
C GLY A 89 -26.95 -2.62 0.74
N LYS A 90 -26.99 -3.94 1.00
CA LYS A 90 -27.34 -4.49 2.33
C LYS A 90 -26.36 -4.06 3.42
N LEU A 91 -25.06 -4.01 3.13
CA LEU A 91 -24.07 -3.51 4.08
C LEU A 91 -24.27 -2.02 4.41
N LYS A 92 -24.70 -1.20 3.45
CA LYS A 92 -25.03 0.22 3.68
C LYS A 92 -26.20 0.37 4.66
N GLU A 93 -27.25 -0.43 4.52
CA GLU A 93 -28.39 -0.44 5.45
C GLU A 93 -27.96 -0.80 6.88
N VAL A 94 -27.12 -1.83 7.01
CA VAL A 94 -26.57 -2.26 8.31
C VAL A 94 -25.69 -1.21 8.94
N ALA A 95 -24.85 -0.56 8.15
CA ALA A 95 -23.98 0.51 8.62
C ALA A 95 -24.77 1.76 9.06
N GLY A 96 -26.08 1.84 8.78
CA GLY A 96 -26.90 3.02 9.05
C GLY A 96 -26.51 4.23 8.20
N LEU A 97 -25.91 3.99 7.04
CA LEU A 97 -25.46 5.03 6.13
C LEU A 97 -26.62 5.53 5.29
N ARG A 98 -27.02 6.79 5.47
CA ARG A 98 -28.05 7.44 4.64
C ARG A 98 -27.47 7.77 3.25
N GLU A 99 -28.30 7.74 2.21
CA GLU A 99 -27.89 7.99 0.82
C GLU A 99 -27.38 9.43 0.56
N ASP A 100 -27.72 10.38 1.43
CA ASP A 100 -27.55 11.82 1.21
C ASP A 100 -26.26 12.44 1.78
N CYS A 101 -25.38 11.69 2.41
CA CYS A 101 -24.14 12.26 2.98
C CYS A 101 -22.96 12.12 2.01
N ALA A 102 -22.37 13.23 1.61
CA ALA A 102 -21.49 13.39 0.46
C ALA A 102 -20.04 12.96 0.62
N ASP A 103 -19.58 12.47 1.78
CA ASP A 103 -18.19 12.04 1.94
C ASP A 103 -18.03 10.53 1.81
N ASP A 104 -17.69 10.10 0.58
CA ASP A 104 -17.60 8.70 0.19
C ASP A 104 -16.49 7.92 0.91
N HIS A 105 -15.39 8.55 1.29
CA HIS A 105 -14.22 7.85 1.85
C HIS A 105 -14.47 7.29 3.26
N GLU A 106 -15.13 8.04 4.12
CA GLU A 106 -15.47 7.61 5.49
C GLU A 106 -16.41 6.40 5.45
N ARG A 107 -17.43 6.47 4.60
CA ARG A 107 -18.40 5.40 4.40
C ARG A 107 -17.78 4.14 3.86
N LEU A 108 -16.88 4.27 2.87
CA LEU A 108 -16.22 3.13 2.26
C LEU A 108 -15.31 2.40 3.24
N ALA A 109 -14.65 3.12 4.17
CA ALA A 109 -13.85 2.50 5.23
C ALA A 109 -14.73 1.66 6.19
N VAL A 110 -15.89 2.19 6.59
CA VAL A 110 -16.86 1.46 7.43
C VAL A 110 -17.42 0.23 6.71
N LEU A 111 -17.76 0.37 5.42
CA LEU A 111 -18.28 -0.74 4.62
C LEU A 111 -17.25 -1.85 4.44
N ALA A 112 -15.99 -1.50 4.16
CA ALA A 112 -14.90 -2.46 4.05
C ALA A 112 -14.67 -3.21 5.37
N PHE A 113 -14.72 -2.50 6.50
CA PHE A 113 -14.65 -3.12 7.82
C PHE A 113 -15.78 -4.14 8.05
N LEU A 114 -17.04 -3.71 7.87
CA LEU A 114 -18.19 -4.60 8.09
C LEU A 114 -18.16 -5.81 7.15
N TYR A 115 -17.80 -5.60 5.89
CA TYR A 115 -17.64 -6.68 4.94
C TYR A 115 -16.60 -7.70 5.41
N LEU A 116 -15.39 -7.26 5.76
CA LEU A 116 -14.32 -8.15 6.21
C LEU A 116 -14.68 -8.82 7.53
N TYR A 117 -15.25 -8.09 8.49
CA TYR A 117 -15.66 -8.63 9.78
C TYR A 117 -16.72 -9.74 9.62
N LEU A 118 -17.80 -9.45 8.90
CA LEU A 118 -18.87 -10.42 8.67
C LEU A 118 -18.40 -11.63 7.84
N SER A 119 -17.58 -11.40 6.82
CA SER A 119 -17.11 -12.50 5.95
C SER A 119 -16.09 -13.41 6.63
N ILE A 120 -15.15 -12.87 7.40
CA ILE A 120 -14.10 -13.66 8.07
C ILE A 120 -14.65 -14.33 9.33
N CYS A 121 -15.40 -13.55 10.16
CA CYS A 121 -15.79 -14.04 11.48
C CYS A 121 -17.05 -14.93 11.47
N ARG A 122 -17.81 -15.00 10.39
CA ARG A 122 -19.06 -15.80 10.31
C ARG A 122 -18.87 -17.30 10.52
N LYS A 123 -17.68 -17.84 10.25
CA LYS A 123 -17.35 -19.26 10.49
C LYS A 123 -17.30 -19.60 11.97
N GLN A 124 -17.25 -18.61 12.84
CA GLN A 124 -17.32 -18.80 14.27
C GLN A 124 -18.75 -19.11 14.71
N ARG A 125 -18.93 -19.88 15.81
CA ARG A 125 -20.27 -20.15 16.37
C ARG A 125 -21.08 -18.91 16.72
N ALA A 126 -20.37 -17.83 17.09
CA ALA A 126 -20.92 -16.50 17.31
C ALA A 126 -19.89 -15.48 16.86
N LEU A 127 -20.35 -14.34 16.33
CA LEU A 127 -19.47 -13.23 15.98
C LEU A 127 -18.69 -12.77 17.22
N PRO A 128 -17.37 -12.53 17.11
CA PRO A 128 -16.56 -12.08 18.24
C PRO A 128 -16.86 -10.62 18.60
N SER A 129 -16.95 -10.31 19.90
CA SER A 129 -17.04 -8.96 20.40
C SER A 129 -15.64 -8.34 20.42
N LEU A 130 -15.41 -7.29 19.65
CA LEU A 130 -14.10 -6.69 19.39
C LEU A 130 -14.20 -5.16 19.36
N ASP A 131 -13.20 -4.47 19.89
CA ASP A 131 -12.92 -3.07 19.57
C ASP A 131 -11.69 -2.97 18.69
N ILE A 132 -11.84 -2.29 17.54
CA ILE A 132 -10.78 -2.06 16.59
C ILE A 132 -10.52 -0.57 16.46
N THR A 133 -9.29 -0.16 16.75
CA THR A 133 -8.80 1.19 16.50
C THR A 133 -7.75 1.13 15.42
N VAL A 134 -7.88 1.97 14.38
CA VAL A 134 -6.89 2.06 13.29
C VAL A 134 -6.42 3.50 13.16
N TRP A 135 -5.12 3.68 13.23
CA TRP A 135 -4.45 4.97 13.05
C TRP A 135 -3.36 4.85 11.98
N SER A 136 -3.18 5.88 11.17
CA SER A 136 -2.27 5.87 10.03
C SER A 136 -1.34 7.09 10.03
N GLU A 137 -0.06 6.84 9.77
CA GLU A 137 0.93 7.87 9.44
C GLU A 137 0.77 8.39 8.02
N LEU A 138 0.04 7.65 7.17
CA LEU A 138 -0.14 7.99 5.76
C LEU A 138 -1.14 9.15 5.62
N PRO A 139 -0.79 10.23 4.90
CA PRO A 139 -1.73 11.29 4.60
C PRO A 139 -2.90 10.76 3.75
N PRO A 140 -4.15 11.06 4.14
CA PRO A 140 -5.32 10.58 3.41
C PRO A 140 -5.38 11.16 1.99
N GLY A 141 -5.86 10.37 1.03
CA GLY A 141 -6.05 10.81 -0.36
C GLY A 141 -4.78 11.08 -1.17
N ALA A 142 -3.60 10.84 -0.59
CA ALA A 142 -2.32 11.14 -1.24
C ALA A 142 -1.87 10.11 -2.29
N GLY A 143 -2.59 9.00 -2.46
CA GLY A 143 -2.26 7.93 -3.42
C GLY A 143 -1.12 7.02 -2.95
N LEU A 144 -0.90 6.96 -1.64
CA LEU A 144 0.17 6.21 -0.99
C LEU A 144 -0.28 4.83 -0.47
N GLY A 145 -1.45 4.33 -0.91
CA GLY A 145 -1.96 3.02 -0.53
C GLY A 145 -2.51 2.93 0.90
N SER A 146 -3.04 4.03 1.47
CA SER A 146 -3.60 4.03 2.82
C SER A 146 -4.80 3.09 2.97
N SER A 147 -5.69 3.00 1.98
CA SER A 147 -6.82 2.07 1.97
C SER A 147 -6.37 0.62 1.93
N ALA A 148 -5.33 0.31 1.15
CA ALA A 148 -4.75 -1.02 1.08
C ALA A 148 -4.08 -1.41 2.41
N ALA A 149 -3.30 -0.52 3.02
CA ALA A 149 -2.70 -0.76 4.33
C ALA A 149 -3.78 -0.98 5.40
N TYR A 150 -4.88 -0.23 5.36
CA TYR A 150 -6.05 -0.43 6.21
C TYR A 150 -6.68 -1.80 6.01
N SER A 151 -6.97 -2.19 4.77
CA SER A 151 -7.58 -3.47 4.43
C SER A 151 -6.68 -4.65 4.81
N VAL A 152 -5.36 -4.51 4.64
CA VAL A 152 -4.36 -5.53 5.04
C VAL A 152 -4.31 -5.68 6.56
N CYS A 153 -4.28 -4.59 7.31
CA CYS A 153 -4.32 -4.63 8.78
C CYS A 153 -5.59 -5.30 9.30
N LEU A 154 -6.76 -4.95 8.74
CA LEU A 154 -8.03 -5.56 9.10
C LEU A 154 -8.06 -7.06 8.79
N ALA A 155 -7.67 -7.45 7.58
CA ALA A 155 -7.63 -8.86 7.18
C ALA A 155 -6.73 -9.67 8.12
N ALA A 156 -5.51 -9.22 8.38
CA ALA A 156 -4.56 -9.90 9.25
C ALA A 156 -5.09 -10.03 10.68
N ALA A 157 -5.59 -8.92 11.26
CA ALA A 157 -6.10 -8.91 12.62
C ALA A 157 -7.36 -9.80 12.80
N LEU A 158 -8.31 -9.73 11.86
CA LEU A 158 -9.53 -10.53 11.91
C LEU A 158 -9.27 -12.02 11.70
N LEU A 159 -8.41 -12.39 10.74
CA LEU A 159 -8.02 -13.78 10.51
C LEU A 159 -7.32 -14.38 11.76
N ALA A 160 -6.42 -13.62 12.39
CA ALA A 160 -5.77 -14.07 13.62
C ALA A 160 -6.76 -14.15 14.80
N ALA A 161 -7.68 -13.17 14.93
CA ALA A 161 -8.73 -13.17 15.95
C ALA A 161 -9.67 -14.37 15.82
N CYS A 162 -10.00 -14.77 14.59
CA CYS A 162 -10.83 -15.93 14.30
C CYS A 162 -10.05 -17.26 14.25
N LYS A 163 -8.74 -17.25 14.52
CA LYS A 163 -7.85 -18.43 14.47
C LYS A 163 -7.79 -19.12 13.10
N GLU A 164 -8.07 -18.39 12.04
CA GLU A 164 -7.86 -18.85 10.66
C GLU A 164 -6.36 -18.85 10.29
N ILE A 165 -5.59 -17.96 10.92
CA ILE A 165 -4.12 -17.95 10.91
C ILE A 165 -3.59 -17.83 12.35
N PRO A 166 -2.36 -18.30 12.65
CA PRO A 166 -1.77 -18.16 13.97
C PRO A 166 -1.36 -16.71 14.25
N ASN A 167 -1.26 -16.33 15.53
CA ASN A 167 -0.48 -15.16 15.92
C ASN A 167 1.00 -15.57 15.90
N PRO A 168 1.83 -14.99 15.00
CA PRO A 168 3.23 -15.39 14.85
C PRO A 168 4.15 -14.82 15.93
N LEU A 169 3.67 -13.85 16.74
CA LEU A 169 4.47 -13.18 17.77
C LEU A 169 4.76 -14.14 18.93
N LYS A 170 6.03 -14.32 19.24
CA LYS A 170 6.48 -15.13 20.38
C LYS A 170 6.82 -14.22 21.56
N ASP A 171 6.81 -14.80 22.77
CA ASP A 171 7.18 -14.08 24.00
C ASP A 171 8.59 -13.50 23.88
N GLY A 172 8.70 -12.21 24.15
CA GLY A 172 9.95 -11.46 24.12
C GLY A 172 10.35 -10.92 22.72
N GLU A 173 9.63 -11.27 21.66
CA GLU A 173 9.88 -10.68 20.33
C GLU A 173 9.21 -9.30 20.22
N PRO A 174 9.90 -8.29 19.66
CA PRO A 174 9.32 -6.97 19.45
C PRO A 174 8.30 -6.96 18.30
N THR A 175 8.57 -7.74 17.25
CA THR A 175 7.74 -7.82 16.04
C THR A 175 7.93 -9.18 15.35
N SER A 176 6.90 -9.66 14.69
CA SER A 176 6.96 -10.89 13.90
C SER A 176 6.11 -10.79 12.64
N ARG A 177 6.29 -11.71 11.70
CA ARG A 177 5.57 -11.78 10.44
C ARG A 177 4.97 -13.16 10.23
N TRP A 178 3.87 -13.21 9.50
CA TRP A 178 3.20 -14.44 9.09
C TRP A 178 4.00 -15.22 8.04
N THR A 179 3.68 -16.50 7.91
CA THR A 179 4.20 -17.37 6.85
C THR A 179 3.72 -16.89 5.46
N SER A 180 4.36 -17.37 4.39
CA SER A 180 3.94 -17.03 3.02
C SER A 180 2.49 -17.45 2.74
N GLU A 181 2.05 -18.59 3.25
CA GLU A 181 0.68 -19.09 3.09
C GLU A 181 -0.34 -18.20 3.81
N ASP A 182 -0.02 -17.79 5.03
CA ASP A 182 -0.86 -16.84 5.79
C ASP A 182 -0.92 -15.48 5.10
N LEU A 183 0.22 -14.98 4.58
CA LEU A 183 0.28 -13.72 3.82
C LEU A 183 -0.56 -13.78 2.55
N GLU A 184 -0.60 -14.91 1.85
CA GLU A 184 -1.49 -15.10 0.70
C GLU A 184 -2.96 -14.99 1.08
N LEU A 185 -3.34 -15.57 2.22
CA LEU A 185 -4.72 -15.49 2.73
C LEU A 185 -5.06 -14.07 3.16
N ILE A 186 -4.15 -13.38 3.86
CA ILE A 186 -4.30 -11.97 4.24
C ILE A 186 -4.50 -11.12 2.98
N ASN A 187 -3.66 -11.29 1.96
CA ASN A 187 -3.74 -10.53 0.71
C ASN A 187 -5.06 -10.76 -0.04
N LYS A 188 -5.56 -12.00 -0.07
CA LYS A 188 -6.86 -12.31 -0.69
C LYS A 188 -7.98 -11.52 -0.04
N TRP A 189 -8.06 -11.52 1.28
CA TRP A 189 -9.08 -10.78 2.01
C TRP A 189 -8.90 -9.27 1.91
N ALA A 190 -7.67 -8.78 1.99
CA ALA A 190 -7.36 -7.36 1.80
C ALA A 190 -7.80 -6.86 0.41
N PHE A 191 -7.59 -7.65 -0.63
CA PHE A 191 -8.05 -7.35 -1.98
C PHE A 191 -9.57 -7.20 -2.05
N GLN A 192 -10.34 -8.02 -1.31
CA GLN A 192 -11.80 -7.87 -1.23
C GLN A 192 -12.20 -6.57 -0.53
N GLY A 193 -11.49 -6.18 0.54
CA GLY A 193 -11.67 -4.88 1.18
C GLY A 193 -11.42 -3.72 0.21
N GLU A 194 -10.35 -3.78 -0.57
CA GLU A 194 -10.07 -2.81 -1.63
C GLU A 194 -11.13 -2.79 -2.74
N GLN A 195 -11.74 -3.92 -3.08
CA GLN A 195 -12.86 -3.97 -4.03
C GLN A 195 -14.11 -3.25 -3.50
N VAL A 196 -14.38 -3.34 -2.20
CA VAL A 196 -15.47 -2.57 -1.57
C VAL A 196 -15.20 -1.07 -1.68
N ILE A 197 -13.94 -0.64 -1.50
CA ILE A 197 -13.56 0.77 -1.50
C ILE A 197 -13.48 1.34 -2.93
N HIS A 198 -12.85 0.61 -3.86
CA HIS A 198 -12.47 1.12 -5.18
C HIS A 198 -13.20 0.45 -6.35
N GLY A 199 -13.95 -0.60 -6.13
CA GLY A 199 -14.68 -1.36 -7.14
C GLY A 199 -13.79 -2.26 -8.00
N ASN A 200 -12.72 -1.75 -8.56
CA ASN A 200 -11.79 -2.52 -9.42
C ASN A 200 -10.32 -2.16 -9.15
N PRO A 201 -9.77 -2.56 -8.00
CA PRO A 201 -8.37 -2.30 -7.65
C PRO A 201 -7.41 -3.15 -8.52
N SER A 202 -6.20 -2.64 -8.74
CA SER A 202 -5.16 -3.37 -9.49
C SER A 202 -4.55 -4.55 -8.73
N GLY A 203 -4.72 -4.60 -7.40
CA GLY A 203 -4.08 -5.58 -6.53
C GLY A 203 -2.62 -5.26 -6.15
N VAL A 204 -2.03 -4.21 -6.71
CA VAL A 204 -0.64 -3.83 -6.41
C VAL A 204 -0.51 -3.26 -5.00
N ASP A 205 -1.40 -2.38 -4.62
CA ASP A 205 -1.33 -1.65 -3.35
C ASP A 205 -1.44 -2.60 -2.15
N ASN A 206 -2.43 -3.50 -2.16
CA ASN A 206 -2.55 -4.52 -1.12
C ASN A 206 -1.41 -5.54 -1.14
N ALA A 207 -0.89 -5.91 -2.32
CA ALA A 207 0.26 -6.79 -2.41
C ALA A 207 1.51 -6.17 -1.77
N VAL A 208 1.83 -4.91 -2.09
CA VAL A 208 2.96 -4.20 -1.47
C VAL A 208 2.78 -4.10 0.04
N SER A 209 1.60 -3.74 0.52
CA SER A 209 1.31 -3.64 1.97
C SER A 209 1.43 -5.00 2.67
N THR A 210 1.08 -6.10 1.99
CA THR A 210 1.15 -7.46 2.55
C THR A 210 2.57 -7.99 2.60
N TRP A 211 3.28 -8.00 1.46
CA TRP A 211 4.61 -8.61 1.39
C TRP A 211 5.75 -7.65 1.75
N GLY A 212 5.57 -6.35 1.51
CA GLY A 212 6.64 -5.37 1.71
C GLY A 212 7.70 -5.41 0.63
N GLY A 213 8.82 -4.76 0.90
CA GLY A 213 9.97 -4.71 0.00
C GLY A 213 9.64 -3.99 -1.32
N ALA A 214 10.11 -4.53 -2.42
CA ALA A 214 9.84 -4.04 -3.76
C ALA A 214 9.20 -5.12 -4.62
N LEU A 215 8.15 -4.75 -5.35
CA LEU A 215 7.41 -5.64 -6.23
C LEU A 215 7.47 -5.12 -7.67
N ARG A 216 7.68 -6.06 -8.60
CA ARG A 216 7.51 -5.86 -10.02
C ARG A 216 6.07 -6.18 -10.40
N TYR A 217 5.43 -5.26 -11.07
CA TYR A 217 4.08 -5.44 -11.62
C TYR A 217 4.07 -5.27 -13.13
N GLN A 218 3.43 -6.19 -13.83
CA GLN A 218 3.21 -6.13 -15.27
C GLN A 218 1.96 -6.92 -15.67
N GLN A 219 1.01 -6.29 -16.33
CA GLN A 219 -0.19 -6.95 -16.89
C GLN A 219 -0.93 -7.87 -15.89
N GLY A 220 -1.16 -7.40 -14.68
CA GLY A 220 -1.85 -8.18 -13.64
C GLY A 220 -0.96 -9.24 -12.95
N LYS A 221 0.31 -9.36 -13.34
CA LYS A 221 1.26 -10.26 -12.66
C LYS A 221 2.11 -9.49 -11.69
N ILE A 222 2.24 -10.01 -10.47
CA ILE A 222 3.05 -9.46 -9.40
C ILE A 222 4.15 -10.46 -9.06
N SER A 223 5.39 -9.98 -8.94
CA SER A 223 6.52 -10.77 -8.47
C SER A 223 7.41 -9.93 -7.56
N SER A 224 8.00 -10.54 -6.53
CA SER A 224 9.04 -9.89 -5.72
C SER A 224 10.30 -9.68 -6.55
N LEU A 225 11.05 -8.60 -6.27
CA LEU A 225 12.38 -8.44 -6.83
C LEU A 225 13.30 -9.50 -6.21
N LYS A 226 13.85 -10.38 -7.06
CA LYS A 226 14.74 -11.46 -6.65
C LYS A 226 16.18 -10.97 -6.62
N SER A 227 16.96 -11.46 -5.65
CA SER A 227 18.42 -11.35 -5.71
C SER A 227 18.98 -12.17 -6.88
N LYS A 228 20.15 -11.76 -7.41
CA LYS A 228 20.81 -12.43 -8.53
C LYS A 228 21.04 -13.94 -8.27
N GLN A 229 21.14 -14.35 -7.02
CA GLN A 229 21.36 -15.73 -6.60
C GLN A 229 20.12 -16.62 -6.82
N GLU A 230 18.90 -16.06 -6.71
CA GLU A 230 17.64 -16.77 -7.01
C GLU A 230 17.35 -16.86 -8.51
N LEU A 231 17.81 -15.87 -9.31
CA LEU A 231 17.75 -15.92 -10.77
C LEU A 231 18.60 -17.05 -11.36
N ILE A 232 19.75 -17.36 -10.75
CA ILE A 232 20.66 -18.45 -11.20
C ILE A 232 20.07 -19.83 -10.85
N SER A 233 19.38 -19.96 -9.73
CA SER A 233 18.79 -21.24 -9.32
C SER A 233 17.47 -21.57 -10.04
N SER A 234 16.80 -20.59 -10.67
CA SER A 234 15.55 -20.78 -11.41
C SER A 234 15.72 -21.17 -12.89
N CYS A 235 16.96 -21.32 -13.37
CA CYS A 235 17.28 -21.79 -14.74
C CYS A 235 17.34 -23.32 -14.86
N VAL A 236 16.62 -24.09 -14.05
CA VAL A 236 16.43 -25.53 -14.26
C VAL A 236 15.13 -25.73 -15.06
N PRO A 237 15.19 -26.35 -16.25
CA PRO A 237 13.97 -26.62 -17.04
C PRO A 237 13.22 -27.80 -16.42
N GLY A 238 11.97 -27.58 -16.03
CA GLY A 238 11.11 -28.64 -15.49
C GLY A 238 9.64 -28.22 -15.36
N ASP A 239 8.86 -28.68 -16.33
CA ASP A 239 7.42 -28.95 -16.33
C ASP A 239 6.39 -27.83 -16.17
N THR A 240 5.80 -27.54 -17.33
CA THR A 240 4.52 -26.83 -17.51
C THR A 240 3.33 -27.75 -17.22
N VAL A 241 2.41 -27.30 -16.35
CA VAL A 241 1.05 -27.84 -16.26
C VAL A 241 0.06 -26.75 -16.67
N PRO A 242 -0.86 -27.00 -17.62
CA PRO A 242 -1.81 -26.00 -18.10
C PRO A 242 -3.06 -25.93 -17.22
N GLY A 243 -3.52 -24.71 -16.97
CA GLY A 243 -4.92 -24.44 -16.64
C GLY A 243 -5.25 -24.20 -15.18
N THR A 244 -4.91 -23.04 -14.66
CA THR A 244 -5.71 -22.34 -13.62
C THR A 244 -5.43 -20.85 -13.69
N ARG A 245 -6.49 -20.04 -13.89
CA ARG A 245 -6.45 -18.59 -13.71
C ARG A 245 -6.34 -18.26 -12.22
N GLY A 246 -5.16 -18.43 -11.67
CA GLY A 246 -4.78 -17.97 -10.33
C GLY A 246 -3.50 -17.18 -10.48
N ILE A 247 -3.40 -16.03 -9.81
CA ILE A 247 -2.17 -15.26 -9.72
C ILE A 247 -1.14 -16.17 -9.03
N LYS A 248 -0.25 -16.81 -9.80
CA LYS A 248 0.87 -17.56 -9.23
C LYS A 248 1.92 -16.57 -8.77
N MET A 249 1.97 -16.33 -7.47
CA MET A 249 3.09 -15.65 -6.83
C MET A 249 4.20 -16.66 -6.56
N ASN A 250 5.34 -16.49 -7.23
CA ASN A 250 6.57 -17.20 -6.88
C ASN A 250 7.31 -16.39 -5.81
N LEU A 251 6.93 -16.60 -4.54
CA LEU A 251 7.54 -15.94 -3.38
C LEU A 251 8.59 -16.87 -2.76
N GLY A 252 9.78 -16.89 -3.34
CA GLY A 252 10.98 -17.37 -2.65
C GLY A 252 11.38 -16.38 -1.54
N HIS A 253 12.10 -16.85 -0.53
CA HIS A 253 12.56 -16.04 0.61
C HIS A 253 13.22 -14.75 0.13
N SER A 254 12.56 -13.62 0.38
CA SER A 254 12.93 -12.31 -0.11
C SER A 254 14.06 -11.72 0.75
N PHE A 255 15.26 -11.67 0.21
CA PHE A 255 16.15 -10.55 0.54
C PHE A 255 15.63 -9.37 -0.28
N GLY A 256 14.84 -8.52 0.36
CA GLY A 256 14.37 -7.29 -0.27
C GLY A 256 15.53 -6.37 -0.65
N PRO A 257 15.33 -5.42 -1.58
CA PRO A 257 16.32 -4.38 -1.84
C PRO A 257 16.66 -3.65 -0.53
N PRO A 258 17.87 -3.07 -0.40
CA PRO A 258 18.22 -2.32 0.78
C PRO A 258 17.20 -1.20 1.01
N ALA A 259 16.87 -0.93 2.27
CA ALA A 259 16.01 0.19 2.62
C ALA A 259 16.69 1.49 2.16
N LEU A 260 16.06 2.21 1.23
CA LEU A 260 16.55 3.49 0.74
C LEU A 260 15.87 4.63 1.50
N LYS A 261 16.65 5.57 2.02
CA LYS A 261 16.12 6.78 2.65
C LYS A 261 15.58 7.74 1.59
N ILE A 262 14.45 8.33 1.85
CA ILE A 262 13.80 9.32 0.99
C ILE A 262 13.18 10.47 1.80
N LEU A 263 13.01 11.62 1.16
CA LEU A 263 11.97 12.57 1.54
C LEU A 263 10.73 12.27 0.71
N LEU A 264 9.62 12.02 1.39
CA LEU A 264 8.30 12.02 0.78
C LEU A 264 7.72 13.43 0.91
N THR A 265 7.30 14.03 -0.19
CA THR A 265 6.75 15.40 -0.18
C THR A 265 5.37 15.41 -0.80
N ASN A 266 4.37 15.95 -0.10
CA ASN A 266 3.02 16.13 -0.61
C ASN A 266 2.80 17.60 -0.99
N THR A 267 2.52 17.85 -2.26
CA THR A 267 2.24 19.20 -2.78
C THR A 267 0.86 19.73 -2.37
N LYS A 268 -0.01 18.90 -1.78
CA LYS A 268 -1.41 19.20 -1.41
C LYS A 268 -2.30 19.59 -2.59
N VAL A 269 -1.81 19.45 -3.81
CA VAL A 269 -2.62 19.69 -5.02
C VAL A 269 -3.54 18.51 -5.26
N PRO A 270 -4.87 18.72 -5.23
CA PRO A 270 -5.83 17.65 -5.50
C PRO A 270 -5.73 17.22 -6.97
N ARG A 271 -5.91 15.92 -7.21
CA ARG A 271 -5.78 15.34 -8.54
C ARG A 271 -6.77 14.21 -8.79
N SER A 272 -7.07 13.98 -10.05
CA SER A 272 -7.81 12.80 -10.52
C SER A 272 -6.88 11.90 -11.31
N THR A 273 -6.43 10.81 -10.71
CA THR A 273 -5.62 9.79 -11.40
C THR A 273 -6.33 9.26 -12.64
N LYS A 274 -7.66 9.05 -12.55
CA LYS A 274 -8.49 8.61 -13.69
C LYS A 274 -8.43 9.57 -14.86
N ALA A 275 -8.50 10.87 -14.60
CA ALA A 275 -8.43 11.89 -15.66
C ALA A 275 -7.03 11.93 -16.31
N LEU A 276 -5.97 11.81 -15.52
CA LEU A 276 -4.58 11.81 -16.00
C LEU A 276 -4.29 10.57 -16.86
N VAL A 277 -4.72 9.38 -16.42
CA VAL A 277 -4.61 8.14 -17.21
C VAL A 277 -5.35 8.26 -18.54
N ALA A 278 -6.58 8.81 -18.53
CA ALA A 278 -7.34 9.07 -19.76
C ALA A 278 -6.63 10.07 -20.68
N GLY A 279 -5.98 11.09 -20.10
CA GLY A 279 -5.17 12.07 -20.83
C GLY A 279 -3.98 11.44 -21.56
N VAL A 280 -3.23 10.57 -20.89
CA VAL A 280 -2.10 9.83 -21.51
C VAL A 280 -2.61 8.92 -22.64
N ARG A 281 -3.73 8.19 -22.42
CA ARG A 281 -4.33 7.35 -23.46
C ARG A 281 -4.73 8.18 -24.70
N LYS A 282 -5.32 9.35 -24.50
CA LYS A 282 -5.69 10.27 -25.59
C LYS A 282 -4.44 10.73 -26.38
N ARG A 283 -3.34 11.05 -25.67
CA ARG A 283 -2.07 11.42 -26.30
C ARG A 283 -1.45 10.27 -27.08
N LEU A 284 -1.47 9.04 -26.54
CA LEU A 284 -0.98 7.85 -27.23
C LEU A 284 -1.74 7.60 -28.52
N LEU A 285 -3.07 7.76 -28.52
CA LEU A 285 -3.88 7.61 -29.74
C LEU A 285 -3.60 8.72 -30.76
N LYS A 286 -3.31 9.93 -30.30
CA LYS A 286 -3.03 11.09 -31.18
C LYS A 286 -1.61 11.09 -31.74
N PHE A 287 -0.62 10.65 -30.95
CA PHE A 287 0.80 10.69 -31.28
C PHE A 287 1.49 9.35 -30.95
N PRO A 288 1.10 8.23 -31.59
CA PRO A 288 1.60 6.91 -31.21
C PRO A 288 3.12 6.80 -31.37
N GLU A 289 3.70 7.39 -32.41
CA GLU A 289 5.14 7.34 -32.70
C GLU A 289 5.99 8.18 -31.73
N ILE A 290 5.37 9.04 -30.93
CA ILE A 290 6.04 9.82 -29.89
C ILE A 290 5.79 9.23 -28.51
N VAL A 291 4.53 8.96 -28.19
CA VAL A 291 4.13 8.51 -26.84
C VAL A 291 4.48 7.03 -26.61
N GLY A 292 4.39 6.19 -27.64
CA GLY A 292 4.79 4.80 -27.56
C GLY A 292 6.25 4.62 -27.13
N PRO A 293 7.23 5.26 -27.79
CA PRO A 293 8.62 5.26 -27.36
C PRO A 293 8.85 5.83 -25.96
N LEU A 294 8.11 6.88 -25.54
CA LEU A 294 8.21 7.40 -24.17
C LEU A 294 7.79 6.37 -23.14
N LEU A 295 6.68 5.65 -23.37
CA LEU A 295 6.24 4.58 -22.48
C LEU A 295 7.23 3.41 -22.46
N ALA A 296 7.85 3.08 -23.58
CA ALA A 296 8.90 2.06 -23.65
C ALA A 296 10.17 2.50 -22.92
N SER A 297 10.54 3.78 -22.98
CA SER A 297 11.66 4.34 -22.23
C SER A 297 11.41 4.33 -20.71
N ILE A 298 10.18 4.64 -20.27
CA ILE A 298 9.80 4.52 -18.85
C ILE A 298 9.93 3.07 -18.38
N GLU A 299 9.54 2.09 -19.20
CA GLU A 299 9.75 0.67 -18.89
C GLU A 299 11.24 0.35 -18.75
N ALA A 300 12.07 0.84 -19.69
CA ALA A 300 13.53 0.62 -19.64
C ALA A 300 14.15 1.23 -18.36
N VAL A 301 13.70 2.40 -17.93
CA VAL A 301 14.10 3.02 -16.66
C VAL A 301 13.70 2.12 -15.48
N ALA A 302 12.49 1.56 -15.48
CA ALA A 302 12.05 0.64 -14.42
C ALA A 302 12.90 -0.63 -14.37
N LEU A 303 13.22 -1.23 -15.53
CA LEU A 303 14.06 -2.44 -15.62
C LEU A 303 15.49 -2.16 -15.19
N GLU A 304 16.05 -1.02 -15.55
CA GLU A 304 17.41 -0.63 -15.10
C GLU A 304 17.44 -0.39 -13.58
N CYS A 305 16.42 0.27 -13.03
CA CYS A 305 16.30 0.43 -11.58
C CYS A 305 16.19 -0.93 -10.88
N GLU A 306 15.42 -1.89 -11.41
CA GLU A 306 15.34 -3.27 -10.90
C GLU A 306 16.72 -3.92 -10.85
N ARG A 307 17.50 -3.77 -11.92
CA ARG A 307 18.87 -4.31 -12.00
C ARG A 307 19.78 -3.70 -10.92
N VAL A 308 19.75 -2.37 -10.78
CA VAL A 308 20.58 -1.65 -9.78
C VAL A 308 20.19 -2.05 -8.36
N LEU A 309 18.90 -2.12 -8.03
CA LEU A 309 18.43 -2.57 -6.72
C LEU A 309 18.88 -4.02 -6.42
N GLY A 310 18.88 -4.90 -7.43
CA GLY A 310 19.39 -6.26 -7.30
C GLY A 310 20.91 -6.30 -7.03
N GLU A 311 21.69 -5.42 -7.63
CA GLU A 311 23.12 -5.28 -7.36
C GLU A 311 23.40 -4.72 -5.95
N MET A 312 22.63 -3.69 -5.54
CA MET A 312 22.72 -3.12 -4.18
C MET A 312 22.41 -4.15 -3.10
N ALA A 313 21.51 -5.09 -3.35
CA ALA A 313 21.19 -6.16 -2.40
C ALA A 313 22.35 -7.14 -2.20
N VAL A 314 23.25 -7.26 -3.18
CA VAL A 314 24.47 -8.11 -3.10
C VAL A 314 25.65 -7.35 -2.55
N ALA A 315 25.89 -6.14 -3.06
CA ALA A 315 27.01 -5.28 -2.65
C ALA A 315 26.60 -3.81 -2.79
N LEU A 316 26.40 -3.13 -1.67
CA LEU A 316 26.07 -1.72 -1.65
C LEU A 316 27.30 -0.88 -2.02
N ALA A 317 27.20 -0.08 -3.07
CA ALA A 317 28.24 0.86 -3.50
C ALA A 317 27.64 2.26 -3.73
N PRO A 318 28.42 3.34 -3.45
CA PRO A 318 27.95 4.72 -3.65
C PRO A 318 27.51 5.02 -5.08
N GLU A 319 28.15 4.39 -6.07
CA GLU A 319 27.86 4.56 -7.50
C GLU A 319 26.43 4.15 -7.86
N HIS A 320 25.85 3.19 -7.15
CA HIS A 320 24.47 2.79 -7.36
C HIS A 320 23.48 3.93 -7.09
N TYR A 321 23.75 4.77 -6.08
CA TYR A 321 22.91 5.92 -5.78
C TYR A 321 22.93 6.95 -6.89
N LEU A 322 24.09 7.18 -7.52
CA LEU A 322 24.23 8.11 -8.65
C LEU A 322 23.41 7.63 -9.84
N VAL A 323 23.43 6.32 -10.13
CA VAL A 323 22.59 5.74 -11.20
C VAL A 323 21.11 5.89 -10.87
N LEU A 324 20.69 5.64 -9.61
CA LEU A 324 19.30 5.83 -9.21
C LEU A 324 18.84 7.30 -9.35
N GLU A 325 19.69 8.27 -9.04
CA GLU A 325 19.42 9.69 -9.21
C GLU A 325 19.22 10.05 -10.69
N GLU A 326 20.08 9.54 -11.58
CA GLU A 326 19.92 9.74 -13.04
C GLU A 326 18.62 9.14 -13.55
N LEU A 327 18.24 7.94 -13.09
CA LEU A 327 16.97 7.29 -13.46
C LEU A 327 15.75 8.08 -12.95
N ILE A 328 15.83 8.67 -11.76
CA ILE A 328 14.82 9.55 -11.19
C ILE A 328 14.61 10.77 -12.10
N ASP A 329 15.67 11.44 -12.50
CA ASP A 329 15.62 12.61 -13.37
C ASP A 329 15.04 12.26 -14.74
N MET A 330 15.55 11.22 -15.39
CA MET A 330 15.04 10.77 -16.68
C MET A 330 13.55 10.46 -16.62
N ASN A 331 13.10 9.74 -15.58
CA ASN A 331 11.69 9.39 -15.46
C ASN A 331 10.81 10.62 -15.21
N GLN A 332 11.26 11.59 -14.40
CA GLN A 332 10.52 12.85 -14.18
C GLN A 332 10.32 13.60 -15.50
N HIS A 333 11.34 13.69 -16.33
CA HIS A 333 11.24 14.35 -17.64
C HIS A 333 10.31 13.62 -18.60
N HIS A 334 10.33 12.29 -18.62
CA HIS A 334 9.39 11.48 -19.40
C HIS A 334 7.94 11.69 -18.96
N LEU A 335 7.70 11.74 -17.65
CA LEU A 335 6.37 11.97 -17.09
C LEU A 335 5.86 13.38 -17.41
N ASN A 336 6.74 14.40 -17.41
CA ASN A 336 6.41 15.74 -17.87
C ASN A 336 6.04 15.74 -19.36
N ALA A 337 6.79 15.03 -20.20
CA ALA A 337 6.50 14.88 -21.64
C ALA A 337 5.17 14.16 -21.89
N LEU A 338 4.80 13.17 -21.06
CA LEU A 338 3.49 12.53 -21.09
C LEU A 338 2.35 13.48 -20.68
N GLY A 339 2.68 14.64 -20.07
CA GLY A 339 1.71 15.64 -19.63
C GLY A 339 1.04 15.32 -18.30
N VAL A 340 1.73 14.57 -17.45
CA VAL A 340 1.29 14.27 -16.08
C VAL A 340 2.09 15.03 -15.01
N GLY A 341 2.94 15.96 -15.43
CA GLY A 341 3.58 16.96 -14.56
C GLY A 341 2.59 17.99 -14.01
N HIS A 342 3.09 18.87 -13.15
CA HIS A 342 2.36 20.01 -12.59
C HIS A 342 3.35 21.06 -12.07
N ALA A 343 2.99 22.33 -12.11
CA ALA A 343 3.86 23.43 -11.67
C ALA A 343 4.35 23.27 -10.22
N SER A 344 3.54 22.69 -9.33
CA SER A 344 3.97 22.40 -7.95
C SER A 344 5.07 21.31 -7.90
N LEU A 345 4.99 20.31 -8.76
CA LEU A 345 6.01 19.26 -8.88
C LEU A 345 7.29 19.80 -9.52
N ASP A 346 7.18 20.67 -10.53
CA ASP A 346 8.32 21.34 -11.13
C ASP A 346 9.05 22.21 -10.09
N ARG A 347 8.28 22.95 -9.28
CA ARG A 347 8.82 23.75 -8.17
C ARG A 347 9.53 22.88 -7.14
N LEU A 348 8.94 21.75 -6.77
CA LEU A 348 9.55 20.78 -5.86
C LEU A 348 10.90 20.29 -6.40
N CYS A 349 10.95 19.83 -7.65
CA CYS A 349 12.17 19.36 -8.29
C CYS A 349 13.25 20.46 -8.37
N GLN A 350 12.87 21.70 -8.65
CA GLN A 350 13.79 22.85 -8.65
C GLN A 350 14.40 23.10 -7.27
N VAL A 351 13.57 23.05 -6.21
CA VAL A 351 14.03 23.25 -4.83
C VAL A 351 14.98 22.15 -4.42
N THR A 352 14.66 20.89 -4.64
CA THR A 352 15.54 19.77 -4.26
C THR A 352 16.83 19.76 -5.08
N MET A 353 16.78 20.09 -6.38
CA MET A 353 17.96 20.22 -7.24
C MET A 353 18.90 21.33 -6.78
N ALA A 354 18.37 22.46 -6.28
CA ALA A 354 19.18 23.52 -5.70
C ALA A 354 19.96 23.08 -4.45
N HIS A 355 19.55 21.99 -3.81
CA HIS A 355 20.23 21.34 -2.70
C HIS A 355 21.00 20.07 -3.12
N GLY A 356 21.23 19.85 -4.43
CA GLY A 356 21.94 18.68 -4.95
C GLY A 356 21.19 17.35 -4.79
N LEU A 357 19.87 17.40 -4.70
CA LEU A 357 18.99 16.22 -4.54
C LEU A 357 18.09 16.03 -5.76
N HIS A 358 17.73 14.79 -6.02
CA HIS A 358 16.98 14.36 -7.20
C HIS A 358 15.61 13.86 -6.81
N SER A 359 14.57 14.36 -7.49
CA SER A 359 13.18 14.11 -7.14
C SER A 359 12.33 13.76 -8.34
N LYS A 360 11.30 12.98 -8.12
CA LYS A 360 10.28 12.68 -9.12
C LYS A 360 8.90 12.54 -8.49
N LEU A 361 7.87 12.80 -9.26
CA LEU A 361 6.50 12.47 -8.87
C LEU A 361 6.34 10.95 -8.64
N THR A 362 5.39 10.56 -7.82
CA THR A 362 4.97 9.16 -7.66
C THR A 362 3.47 9.01 -7.91
N GLY A 363 3.07 7.92 -8.56
CA GLY A 363 1.68 7.62 -8.88
C GLY A 363 1.13 8.41 -10.07
N GLY A 364 -0.06 8.98 -9.93
CA GLY A 364 -0.77 9.61 -11.05
C GLY A 364 -0.16 10.92 -11.58
N GLY A 365 0.61 11.64 -10.78
CA GLY A 365 1.08 12.98 -11.13
C GLY A 365 -0.02 14.04 -11.05
N GLY A 366 0.14 15.16 -11.75
CA GLY A 366 -0.79 16.30 -11.73
C GLY A 366 -0.86 17.03 -10.40
N GLY A 367 0.13 16.88 -9.54
CA GLY A 367 0.20 17.25 -8.14
C GLY A 367 0.43 16.00 -7.25
N GLY A 368 -0.08 16.01 -6.03
CA GLY A 368 0.08 14.93 -5.06
C GLY A 368 1.50 14.78 -4.54
N CYS A 369 2.00 13.56 -4.45
CA CYS A 369 3.28 13.26 -3.82
C CYS A 369 4.43 13.12 -4.81
N ALA A 370 5.63 13.43 -4.31
CA ALA A 370 6.92 13.17 -4.95
C ALA A 370 7.86 12.49 -3.95
N ILE A 371 8.83 11.78 -4.46
CA ILE A 371 9.94 11.19 -3.71
C ILE A 371 11.24 11.88 -4.08
N THR A 372 12.10 12.09 -3.07
CA THR A 372 13.46 12.60 -3.23
C THR A 372 14.42 11.58 -2.62
N LEU A 373 15.37 11.08 -3.38
CA LEU A 373 16.35 10.11 -2.88
C LEU A 373 17.33 10.82 -1.94
N LEU A 374 17.61 10.20 -0.78
CA LEU A 374 18.59 10.65 0.17
C LEU A 374 19.79 9.67 0.15
N ARG A 375 20.94 10.16 -0.30
CA ARG A 375 22.18 9.37 -0.25
C ARG A 375 22.68 9.21 1.18
N PRO A 376 23.39 8.12 1.49
CA PRO A 376 23.94 7.89 2.85
C PRO A 376 25.00 8.89 3.29
N ASP A 377 25.65 9.58 2.33
CA ASP A 377 26.69 10.59 2.56
C ASP A 377 26.16 11.98 2.88
N LEU A 378 24.82 12.19 2.75
CA LEU A 378 24.20 13.47 3.09
C LEU A 378 24.23 13.74 4.59
N GLU A 379 24.69 14.94 4.93
CA GLU A 379 24.69 15.40 6.32
C GLU A 379 23.29 15.82 6.79
N ARG A 380 23.03 15.68 8.08
CA ARG A 380 21.73 16.06 8.68
C ARG A 380 21.32 17.50 8.40
N PRO A 381 22.20 18.52 8.44
CA PRO A 381 21.85 19.91 8.11
C PRO A 381 21.35 20.09 6.69
N GLU A 382 21.89 19.35 5.71
CA GLU A 382 21.48 19.44 4.31
C GLU A 382 20.06 18.93 4.09
N VAL A 383 19.73 17.81 4.74
CA VAL A 383 18.38 17.25 4.71
C VAL A 383 17.37 18.19 5.36
N GLU A 384 17.70 18.77 6.52
CA GLU A 384 16.83 19.70 7.21
C GLU A 384 16.65 21.02 6.43
N ALA A 385 17.70 21.54 5.77
CA ALA A 385 17.61 22.71 4.92
C ALA A 385 16.67 22.47 3.73
N THR A 386 16.75 21.30 3.12
CA THR A 386 15.86 20.92 2.03
C THR A 386 14.40 20.81 2.49
N LYS A 387 14.16 20.18 3.63
CA LYS A 387 12.81 20.08 4.25
C LYS A 387 12.23 21.47 4.53
N GLN A 388 13.02 22.38 5.10
CA GLN A 388 12.61 23.75 5.38
C GLN A 388 12.25 24.50 4.09
N ALA A 389 13.08 24.36 3.03
CA ALA A 389 12.80 24.98 1.74
C ALA A 389 11.50 24.46 1.11
N LEU A 390 11.25 23.16 1.16
CA LEU A 390 10.02 22.54 0.66
C LEU A 390 8.80 22.97 1.50
N THR A 391 8.93 23.00 2.82
CA THR A 391 7.87 23.47 3.73
C THR A 391 7.57 24.96 3.48
N GLY A 392 8.59 25.77 3.19
CA GLY A 392 8.44 27.16 2.78
C GLY A 392 7.67 27.35 1.46
N CYS A 393 7.59 26.32 0.62
CA CYS A 393 6.70 26.27 -0.55
C CYS A 393 5.26 25.85 -0.23
N GLY A 394 4.93 25.58 1.05
CA GLY A 394 3.61 25.12 1.49
C GLY A 394 3.40 23.60 1.40
N PHE A 395 4.45 22.83 1.14
CA PHE A 395 4.40 21.38 1.03
C PHE A 395 4.59 20.70 2.40
N ASP A 396 4.02 19.50 2.56
CA ASP A 396 4.33 18.65 3.71
C ASP A 396 5.44 17.67 3.36
N CYS A 397 6.40 17.47 4.27
CA CYS A 397 7.55 16.61 4.04
C CYS A 397 7.74 15.62 5.18
N TRP A 398 8.00 14.35 4.83
CA TRP A 398 8.35 13.29 5.76
C TRP A 398 9.68 12.66 5.34
N GLU A 399 10.61 12.56 6.28
CA GLU A 399 11.79 11.74 6.13
C GLU A 399 11.41 10.30 6.47
N THR A 400 11.59 9.39 5.52
CA THR A 400 11.20 8.00 5.67
C THR A 400 12.10 7.10 4.83
N SER A 401 11.73 5.85 4.64
CA SER A 401 12.43 4.90 3.78
C SER A 401 11.46 4.12 2.90
N ILE A 402 11.98 3.58 1.80
CA ILE A 402 11.31 2.61 0.95
C ILE A 402 11.99 1.24 1.09
N GLY A 403 11.28 0.18 0.75
CA GLY A 403 11.73 -1.20 0.98
C GLY A 403 11.34 -1.75 2.35
N ALA A 404 10.39 -1.11 3.03
CA ALA A 404 9.91 -1.52 4.36
C ALA A 404 9.33 -2.95 4.37
N PRO A 405 9.38 -3.66 5.52
CA PRO A 405 8.70 -4.94 5.67
C PRO A 405 7.18 -4.78 5.50
N GLY A 406 6.53 -5.82 5.01
CA GLY A 406 5.08 -5.88 4.85
C GLY A 406 4.33 -5.93 6.17
N VAL A 407 3.11 -6.47 6.14
CA VAL A 407 2.28 -6.60 7.33
C VAL A 407 3.01 -7.36 8.43
N SER A 408 2.93 -6.84 9.65
CA SER A 408 3.64 -7.36 10.83
C SER A 408 2.76 -7.23 12.08
N VAL A 409 2.98 -8.13 13.04
CA VAL A 409 2.41 -8.07 14.38
C VAL A 409 3.46 -7.54 15.35
N HIS A 410 3.03 -6.81 16.37
CA HIS A 410 3.91 -6.10 17.29
C HIS A 410 3.62 -6.45 18.75
N SER A 411 4.65 -6.41 19.59
CA SER A 411 4.47 -6.30 21.03
C SER A 411 4.12 -4.85 21.40
N ALA A 412 3.39 -4.65 22.49
CA ALA A 412 3.02 -3.30 22.94
C ALA A 412 4.26 -2.42 23.21
N THR A 413 5.34 -3.02 23.70
CA THR A 413 6.58 -2.31 24.01
C THR A 413 7.43 -1.92 22.80
N SER A 414 7.11 -2.43 21.61
CA SER A 414 7.87 -2.16 20.38
C SER A 414 7.34 -0.97 19.57
N LEU A 415 6.15 -0.47 19.91
CA LEU A 415 5.56 0.68 19.23
C LEU A 415 6.04 1.99 19.84
N ASP A 416 6.24 3.00 19.00
CA ASP A 416 6.54 4.35 19.45
C ASP A 416 5.42 4.93 20.33
N ALA A 417 5.78 5.77 21.30
CA ALA A 417 4.83 6.36 22.23
C ALA A 417 3.68 7.13 21.54
N ALA A 418 3.98 7.82 20.43
CA ALA A 418 2.97 8.53 19.65
C ALA A 418 1.95 7.57 19.01
N VAL A 419 2.41 6.42 18.49
CA VAL A 419 1.54 5.37 17.93
C VAL A 419 0.67 4.76 19.03
N GLN A 420 1.26 4.45 20.18
CA GLN A 420 0.52 3.90 21.32
C GLN A 420 -0.57 4.87 21.79
N GLN A 421 -0.24 6.14 21.98
CA GLN A 421 -1.19 7.18 22.36
C GLN A 421 -2.34 7.30 21.35
N ALA A 422 -2.03 7.28 20.05
CA ALA A 422 -3.05 7.36 19.00
C ALA A 422 -3.99 6.14 18.99
N LEU A 423 -3.48 4.95 19.29
CA LEU A 423 -4.27 3.71 19.35
C LEU A 423 -5.07 3.57 20.65
N ASP A 424 -4.61 4.17 21.76
CA ASP A 424 -5.32 4.17 23.03
C ASP A 424 -6.45 5.21 23.09
N GLY A 425 -6.52 6.11 22.10
CA GLY A 425 -7.59 7.10 21.96
C GLY A 425 -7.47 8.26 22.96
N LEU A 426 -6.25 8.58 23.37
CA LEU A 426 -5.93 9.72 24.26
C LEU A 426 -5.53 10.95 23.44
#